data_31625972f4793d2d02b669d448877547
#
_entry.id   31625972f4793d2d02b669d448877547
#
_cell.length_a   1.000
_cell.length_b   1.000
_cell.length_c   1.000
_cell.angle_alpha   90.00
_cell.angle_beta   90.00
_cell.angle_gamma   90.00
#
_symmetry.space_group_name_H-M   'P 1'
#
loop_
_entity.id
_entity.type
_entity.pdbx_description
1 polymer ?
#
loop_
_entity_poly.entity_id
_entity_poly.type
_entity_poly.pdbx_seq_one_letter_code
_entity_poly.pdbx_strand_id
1 'polypeptide(L)'
;MNLRQQILLVAITLVMASCSSQKSMPAVDYVDLERFMGDWYVIANIPTFLEKDAYNPVETYRLDDDGSVATTFTFNAGSLGGEQKIYNPRGFIRDSASNAIWGMQFIWPIKADYRIVYLDDTYQQTIIGRISRDYVWVMARTPHISDQDYSDLVSQVSALGYDTNLLQKAVHRMPKPTSLAHMQNVEKIEYSAISRGTSERVVLQKGRYSYFLNNQKIVQHVLTKGQKQALAQVLTEVDVAAIKDLDAPSKRHQFDGAKVTSIAITSKGKIHRSVTFDDDNPPQALAGLIDFLLEMRQ
;
A
#
# COMPACT_ATOMS: atom_id res chain seq x y z
N MET A 1 -24.02 57.61 -29.67
CA MET A 1 -23.57 56.75 -28.55
C MET A 1 -22.45 57.53 -27.87
N ASN A 2 -22.67 57.97 -26.63
CA ASN A 2 -21.74 58.88 -25.93
C ASN A 2 -20.49 58.13 -25.48
N LEU A 3 -19.33 58.80 -25.49
CA LEU A 3 -18.02 58.23 -25.11
C LEU A 3 -18.08 57.43 -23.76
N ARG A 4 -18.90 57.88 -22.81
CA ARG A 4 -19.17 57.17 -21.52
C ARG A 4 -19.83 55.82 -21.70
N GLN A 5 -20.73 55.68 -22.68
CA GLN A 5 -21.39 54.42 -22.99
C GLN A 5 -20.45 53.43 -23.68
N GLN A 6 -19.54 53.92 -24.50
CA GLN A 6 -18.49 53.11 -25.13
C GLN A 6 -17.47 52.60 -24.10
N ILE A 7 -17.06 53.43 -23.15
CA ILE A 7 -16.15 53.05 -22.05
C ILE A 7 -16.81 52.01 -21.13
N LEU A 8 -18.10 52.18 -20.85
CA LEU A 8 -18.85 51.21 -20.02
C LEU A 8 -18.99 49.84 -20.71
N LEU A 9 -19.21 49.82 -22.03
CA LEU A 9 -19.30 48.58 -22.80
C LEU A 9 -17.95 47.85 -22.91
N VAL A 10 -16.84 48.59 -23.05
CA VAL A 10 -15.49 48.01 -23.06
C VAL A 10 -15.11 47.47 -21.68
N ALA A 11 -15.50 48.15 -20.60
CA ALA A 11 -15.26 47.66 -19.22
C ALA A 11 -16.04 46.40 -18.91
N ILE A 12 -17.29 46.25 -19.38
CA ILE A 12 -18.10 45.05 -19.20
C ILE A 12 -17.56 43.89 -20.03
N THR A 13 -17.02 44.11 -21.22
CA THR A 13 -16.40 43.06 -22.02
C THR A 13 -15.06 42.56 -21.45
N LEU A 14 -14.28 43.43 -20.79
CA LEU A 14 -13.05 42.98 -20.11
C LEU A 14 -13.29 42.13 -18.85
N VAL A 15 -14.41 42.36 -18.14
CA VAL A 15 -14.76 41.59 -16.95
C VAL A 15 -15.24 40.17 -17.30
N MET A 16 -15.76 39.97 -18.51
CA MET A 16 -16.23 38.61 -18.95
C MET A 16 -15.11 37.73 -19.48
N ALA A 17 -13.89 38.26 -19.70
CA ALA A 17 -12.74 37.47 -20.17
C ALA A 17 -11.93 36.83 -19.04
N SER A 18 -12.30 37.03 -17.77
CA SER A 18 -11.65 36.40 -16.59
C SER A 18 -12.33 35.12 -16.09
N CYS A 19 -13.12 34.44 -16.92
CA CYS A 19 -13.39 33.05 -16.65
C CYS A 19 -12.13 32.23 -16.96
N SER A 20 -11.18 32.21 -16.02
CA SER A 20 -10.18 31.17 -16.01
C SER A 20 -10.94 29.85 -15.92
N SER A 21 -11.01 29.09 -17.01
CA SER A 21 -11.55 27.73 -16.99
C SER A 21 -10.67 26.94 -16.03
N GLN A 22 -11.13 26.81 -14.79
CA GLN A 22 -10.47 25.94 -13.83
C GLN A 22 -10.41 24.57 -14.47
N LYS A 23 -9.19 24.14 -14.83
CA LYS A 23 -8.96 22.87 -15.52
C LYS A 23 -9.62 21.77 -14.70
N SER A 24 -10.52 21.00 -15.31
CA SER A 24 -11.22 19.92 -14.62
C SER A 24 -10.20 19.00 -13.95
N MET A 25 -10.48 18.52 -12.75
CA MET A 25 -9.63 17.53 -12.10
C MET A 25 -9.84 16.17 -12.81
N PRO A 26 -8.83 15.58 -13.44
CA PRO A 26 -8.95 14.27 -14.05
C PRO A 26 -9.17 13.19 -12.98
N ALA A 27 -9.56 12.03 -13.43
CA ALA A 27 -9.47 10.76 -12.68
C ALA A 27 -8.83 9.73 -13.60
N VAL A 28 -8.29 8.64 -13.06
CA VAL A 28 -7.82 7.53 -13.89
C VAL A 28 -8.97 6.86 -14.63
N ASP A 29 -8.69 6.22 -15.75
CA ASP A 29 -9.71 5.64 -16.63
C ASP A 29 -10.49 4.51 -15.95
N TYR A 30 -9.80 3.71 -15.12
CA TYR A 30 -10.43 2.60 -14.41
C TYR A 30 -9.64 2.20 -13.15
N VAL A 31 -10.37 1.78 -12.11
CA VAL A 31 -9.84 1.21 -10.88
C VAL A 31 -10.48 -0.16 -10.62
N ASP A 32 -9.66 -1.19 -10.57
CA ASP A 32 -10.05 -2.48 -10.02
C ASP A 32 -10.16 -2.34 -8.48
N LEU A 33 -11.39 -2.36 -7.99
CA LEU A 33 -11.66 -2.11 -6.57
C LEU A 33 -11.03 -3.17 -5.68
N GLU A 34 -11.04 -4.45 -6.07
CA GLU A 34 -10.48 -5.53 -5.26
C GLU A 34 -8.97 -5.34 -5.08
N ARG A 35 -8.26 -4.96 -6.15
CA ARG A 35 -6.82 -4.64 -6.10
C ARG A 35 -6.52 -3.36 -5.32
N PHE A 36 -7.47 -2.40 -5.33
CA PHE A 36 -7.28 -1.12 -4.64
C PHE A 36 -7.50 -1.22 -3.13
N MET A 37 -8.25 -2.23 -2.65
CA MET A 37 -8.51 -2.42 -1.22
C MET A 37 -7.23 -2.70 -0.42
N GLY A 38 -7.32 -2.68 0.90
CA GLY A 38 -6.21 -2.85 1.84
C GLY A 38 -5.54 -1.55 2.24
N ASP A 39 -4.32 -1.63 2.75
CA ASP A 39 -3.59 -0.52 3.35
C ASP A 39 -2.88 0.35 2.31
N TRP A 40 -2.98 1.67 2.54
CA TRP A 40 -2.26 2.71 1.81
C TRP A 40 -1.59 3.66 2.82
N TYR A 41 -0.28 3.73 2.79
CA TYR A 41 0.51 4.65 3.60
C TYR A 41 0.53 6.02 2.94
N VAL A 42 0.14 7.06 3.67
CA VAL A 42 0.23 8.44 3.15
C VAL A 42 1.69 8.88 3.18
N ILE A 43 2.30 9.01 2.02
CA ILE A 43 3.72 9.40 1.87
C ILE A 43 3.89 10.91 1.97
N ALA A 44 2.96 11.67 1.39
CA ALA A 44 2.88 13.11 1.50
C ALA A 44 1.44 13.57 1.28
N ASN A 45 1.07 14.69 1.87
CA ASN A 45 -0.25 15.28 1.67
C ASN A 45 -0.22 16.82 1.79
N ILE A 46 -1.21 17.48 1.21
CA ILE A 46 -1.64 18.81 1.67
C ILE A 46 -2.68 18.52 2.76
N PRO A 47 -2.34 18.70 4.05
CA PRO A 47 -3.12 18.15 5.15
C PRO A 47 -4.43 18.90 5.37
N THR A 48 -5.47 18.15 5.70
CA THR A 48 -6.69 18.72 6.30
C THR A 48 -6.41 19.22 7.72
N PHE A 49 -7.38 19.91 8.32
CA PHE A 49 -7.23 20.38 9.70
C PHE A 49 -7.08 19.23 10.71
N LEU A 50 -7.54 18.01 10.38
CA LEU A 50 -7.40 16.81 11.22
C LEU A 50 -6.00 16.20 11.16
N GLU A 51 -5.26 16.45 10.07
CA GLU A 51 -4.01 15.76 9.74
C GLU A 51 -2.74 16.58 9.99
N LYS A 52 -2.88 17.82 10.50
CA LYS A 52 -1.75 18.77 10.64
C LYS A 52 -0.52 18.19 11.34
N ASP A 53 -0.73 17.31 12.31
CA ASP A 53 0.33 16.70 13.10
C ASP A 53 0.20 15.17 13.08
N ALA A 54 -0.14 14.61 11.92
CA ALA A 54 -0.30 13.18 11.74
C ALA A 54 1.05 12.49 11.47
N TYR A 55 1.36 11.50 12.30
CA TYR A 55 2.52 10.61 12.17
C TYR A 55 2.02 9.19 11.90
N ASN A 56 2.72 8.40 11.08
CA ASN A 56 2.28 7.09 10.62
C ASN A 56 0.85 7.09 10.02
N PRO A 57 0.48 8.02 9.14
CA PRO A 57 -0.86 8.04 8.58
C PRO A 57 -1.08 6.88 7.59
N VAL A 58 -2.13 6.08 7.84
CA VAL A 58 -2.51 4.94 7.00
C VAL A 58 -4.00 5.00 6.74
N GLU A 59 -4.40 4.83 5.48
CA GLU A 59 -5.77 4.60 5.06
C GLU A 59 -5.96 3.14 4.67
N THR A 60 -6.92 2.46 5.30
CA THR A 60 -7.31 1.09 4.98
C THR A 60 -8.67 1.08 4.33
N TYR A 61 -8.79 0.49 3.15
CA TYR A 61 -10.05 0.38 2.41
C TYR A 61 -10.54 -1.07 2.38
N ARG A 62 -11.86 -1.23 2.52
CA ARG A 62 -12.54 -2.52 2.37
C ARG A 62 -13.84 -2.31 1.62
N LEU A 63 -14.07 -3.08 0.59
CA LEU A 63 -15.33 -3.08 -0.13
C LEU A 63 -16.39 -3.82 0.70
N ASP A 64 -17.52 -3.16 0.94
CA ASP A 64 -18.67 -3.73 1.63
C ASP A 64 -19.67 -4.31 0.62
N ASP A 65 -20.54 -5.23 1.06
CA ASP A 65 -21.52 -5.93 0.20
C ASP A 65 -22.53 -4.97 -0.47
N ASP A 66 -22.73 -3.78 0.11
CA ASP A 66 -23.58 -2.73 -0.46
C ASP A 66 -22.91 -1.88 -1.56
N GLY A 67 -21.67 -2.23 -1.91
CA GLY A 67 -20.87 -1.52 -2.91
C GLY A 67 -20.22 -0.23 -2.39
N SER A 68 -20.37 0.10 -1.12
CA SER A 68 -19.63 1.20 -0.49
C SER A 68 -18.26 0.73 -0.01
N VAL A 69 -17.36 1.69 0.24
CA VAL A 69 -16.01 1.41 0.72
C VAL A 69 -15.89 1.83 2.19
N ALA A 70 -15.84 0.85 3.09
CA ALA A 70 -15.47 1.10 4.48
C ALA A 70 -14.01 1.55 4.52
N THR A 71 -13.78 2.73 5.09
CA THR A 71 -12.44 3.32 5.19
C THR A 71 -12.08 3.44 6.67
N THR A 72 -10.86 3.08 7.01
CA THR A 72 -10.28 3.35 8.32
C THR A 72 -9.03 4.19 8.14
N PHE A 73 -9.04 5.41 8.64
CA PHE A 73 -7.88 6.29 8.66
C PHE A 73 -7.27 6.32 10.04
N THR A 74 -6.01 5.95 10.16
CA THR A 74 -5.28 5.90 11.43
C THR A 74 -4.02 6.75 11.37
N PHE A 75 -3.67 7.41 12.47
CA PHE A 75 -2.39 8.08 12.63
C PHE A 75 -2.06 8.29 14.13
N ASN A 76 -0.81 8.61 14.42
CA ASN A 76 -0.37 9.03 15.75
C ASN A 76 -0.34 10.56 15.83
N ALA A 77 -1.00 11.17 16.82
CA ALA A 77 -1.09 12.63 16.96
C ALA A 77 0.19 13.23 17.57
N GLY A 78 0.73 14.24 16.92
CA GLY A 78 1.83 15.07 17.42
C GLY A 78 3.22 14.43 17.43
N SER A 79 3.33 13.10 17.38
CA SER A 79 4.61 12.38 17.29
C SER A 79 4.42 10.92 16.92
N LEU A 80 5.51 10.22 16.55
CA LEU A 80 5.51 8.77 16.29
C LEU A 80 5.07 7.91 17.48
N GLY A 81 5.20 8.41 18.69
CA GLY A 81 4.74 7.76 19.93
C GLY A 81 3.46 8.37 20.49
N GLY A 82 2.84 9.30 19.75
CA GLY A 82 1.62 9.98 20.16
C GLY A 82 0.40 9.07 20.21
N GLU A 83 -0.68 9.60 20.77
CA GLU A 83 -1.96 8.88 20.83
C GLU A 83 -2.45 8.51 19.42
N GLN A 84 -2.83 7.25 19.24
CA GLN A 84 -3.42 6.81 17.99
C GLN A 84 -4.83 7.38 17.83
N LYS A 85 -5.07 8.06 16.72
CA LYS A 85 -6.39 8.52 16.30
C LYS A 85 -6.92 7.59 15.21
N ILE A 86 -8.21 7.31 15.27
CA ILE A 86 -8.89 6.43 14.32
C ILE A 86 -10.15 7.13 13.84
N TYR A 87 -10.33 7.23 12.53
CA TYR A 87 -11.51 7.75 11.87
C TYR A 87 -12.04 6.69 10.91
N ASN A 88 -13.35 6.55 10.81
CA ASN A 88 -14.00 5.56 9.97
C ASN A 88 -14.96 6.24 8.97
N PRO A 89 -14.45 7.00 7.99
CA PRO A 89 -15.28 7.54 6.94
C PRO A 89 -15.78 6.42 6.02
N ARG A 90 -16.79 6.73 5.19
CA ARG A 90 -17.31 5.80 4.20
C ARG A 90 -17.22 6.40 2.81
N GLY A 91 -16.61 5.68 1.89
CA GLY A 91 -16.53 6.00 0.47
C GLY A 91 -17.77 5.50 -0.27
N PHE A 92 -18.35 6.35 -1.12
CA PHE A 92 -19.45 6.01 -2.02
C PHE A 92 -18.97 6.22 -3.46
N ILE A 93 -18.94 5.17 -4.25
CA ILE A 93 -18.53 5.25 -5.66
C ILE A 93 -19.60 6.05 -6.41
N ARG A 94 -19.19 7.16 -7.05
CA ARG A 94 -20.06 8.05 -7.81
C ARG A 94 -20.01 7.78 -9.31
N ASP A 95 -18.93 7.20 -9.78
CA ASP A 95 -18.73 6.82 -11.18
C ASP A 95 -18.38 5.34 -11.24
N SER A 96 -19.36 4.51 -11.54
CA SER A 96 -19.22 3.06 -11.66
C SER A 96 -18.54 2.62 -12.96
N ALA A 97 -18.36 3.53 -13.92
CA ALA A 97 -17.65 3.21 -15.16
C ALA A 97 -16.14 3.17 -14.93
N SER A 98 -15.61 4.15 -14.20
CA SER A 98 -14.19 4.21 -13.87
C SER A 98 -13.85 3.66 -12.47
N ASN A 99 -14.81 3.64 -11.53
CA ASN A 99 -14.59 3.41 -10.10
C ASN A 99 -13.60 4.39 -9.43
N ALA A 100 -13.21 5.47 -10.12
CA ALA A 100 -12.16 6.38 -9.68
C ALA A 100 -12.67 7.64 -8.97
N ILE A 101 -13.99 7.89 -8.99
CA ILE A 101 -14.62 9.07 -8.38
C ILE A 101 -15.55 8.64 -7.27
N TRP A 102 -15.19 9.05 -6.03
CA TRP A 102 -15.96 8.70 -4.84
C TRP A 102 -16.49 9.95 -4.13
N GLY A 103 -17.48 9.73 -3.25
CA GLY A 103 -17.90 10.69 -2.25
C GLY A 103 -17.48 10.20 -0.87
N MET A 104 -16.44 10.78 -0.28
CA MET A 104 -15.96 10.38 1.05
C MET A 104 -16.77 11.07 2.14
N GLN A 105 -17.42 10.30 3.01
CA GLN A 105 -18.30 10.79 4.07
C GLN A 105 -17.66 10.61 5.45
N PHE A 106 -17.16 11.69 6.02
CA PHE A 106 -16.71 11.76 7.42
C PHE A 106 -17.85 12.10 8.38
N ILE A 107 -18.78 12.97 7.93
CA ILE A 107 -19.91 13.45 8.72
C ILE A 107 -21.15 13.44 7.82
N TRP A 108 -22.18 12.74 8.26
CA TRP A 108 -23.48 12.75 7.54
C TRP A 108 -24.09 14.14 7.54
N PRO A 109 -24.71 14.63 6.43
CA PRO A 109 -24.87 13.96 5.13
C PRO A 109 -23.79 14.33 4.08
N ILE A 110 -22.67 14.95 4.49
CA ILE A 110 -21.68 15.53 3.59
C ILE A 110 -20.79 14.46 2.98
N LYS A 111 -20.76 14.39 1.64
CA LYS A 111 -19.86 13.52 0.87
C LYS A 111 -18.85 14.39 0.12
N ALA A 112 -17.64 14.47 0.63
CA ALA A 112 -16.55 15.25 0.02
C ALA A 112 -16.09 14.60 -1.30
N ASP A 113 -15.65 15.41 -2.25
CA ASP A 113 -15.04 14.94 -3.50
C ASP A 113 -13.74 14.21 -3.20
N TYR A 114 -13.57 13.03 -3.79
CA TYR A 114 -12.43 12.15 -3.62
C TYR A 114 -12.17 11.44 -4.96
N ARG A 115 -11.00 11.66 -5.54
CA ARG A 115 -10.68 11.18 -6.88
C ARG A 115 -9.34 10.48 -6.89
N ILE A 116 -9.30 9.29 -7.44
CA ILE A 116 -8.06 8.61 -7.78
C ILE A 116 -7.58 9.24 -9.09
N VAL A 117 -6.60 10.15 -8.99
CA VAL A 117 -6.12 10.97 -10.12
C VAL A 117 -4.84 10.40 -10.75
N TYR A 118 -4.18 9.51 -10.04
CA TYR A 118 -3.06 8.70 -10.47
C TYR A 118 -3.11 7.35 -9.77
N LEU A 119 -2.79 6.30 -10.50
CA LEU A 119 -2.63 4.94 -9.99
C LEU A 119 -1.65 4.24 -10.94
N ASP A 120 -0.58 3.68 -10.39
CA ASP A 120 0.35 2.90 -11.20
C ASP A 120 -0.22 1.52 -11.56
N ASP A 121 0.25 0.92 -12.64
CA ASP A 121 -0.27 -0.36 -13.18
C ASP A 121 -0.15 -1.52 -12.19
N THR A 122 0.81 -1.42 -11.27
CA THR A 122 1.06 -2.45 -10.24
C THR A 122 0.25 -2.24 -8.97
N TYR A 123 -0.47 -1.11 -8.85
CA TYR A 123 -1.24 -0.72 -7.65
C TYR A 123 -0.37 -0.54 -6.41
N GLN A 124 0.87 -0.06 -6.59
CA GLN A 124 1.80 0.22 -5.49
C GLN A 124 1.81 1.70 -5.09
N GLN A 125 1.44 2.60 -6.01
CA GLN A 125 1.46 4.05 -5.79
C GLN A 125 0.20 4.69 -6.34
N THR A 126 -0.35 5.66 -5.60
CA THR A 126 -1.56 6.39 -6.01
C THR A 126 -1.54 7.83 -5.54
N ILE A 127 -2.26 8.69 -6.24
CA ILE A 127 -2.54 10.05 -5.82
C ILE A 127 -4.04 10.24 -5.77
N ILE A 128 -4.50 10.72 -4.62
CA ILE A 128 -5.89 11.10 -4.41
C ILE A 128 -5.98 12.61 -4.46
N GLY A 129 -6.84 13.12 -5.31
CA GLY A 129 -7.07 14.55 -5.48
C GLY A 129 -8.53 14.96 -5.31
N ARG A 130 -8.75 16.29 -5.37
CA ARG A 130 -10.07 16.93 -5.29
C ARG A 130 -10.20 18.01 -6.33
N ILE A 131 -11.42 18.25 -6.84
CA ILE A 131 -11.69 19.33 -7.83
C ILE A 131 -11.21 20.68 -7.31
N SER A 132 -11.41 20.96 -6.02
CA SER A 132 -11.01 22.23 -5.37
C SER A 132 -9.51 22.43 -5.25
N ARG A 133 -8.71 21.37 -5.38
CA ARG A 133 -7.25 21.38 -5.18
C ARG A 133 -6.81 21.92 -3.81
N ASP A 134 -7.68 21.78 -2.82
CA ASP A 134 -7.42 22.17 -1.44
C ASP A 134 -6.62 21.11 -0.67
N TYR A 135 -6.86 19.82 -0.97
CA TYR A 135 -6.21 18.67 -0.35
C TYR A 135 -5.77 17.67 -1.42
N VAL A 136 -4.66 16.99 -1.15
CA VAL A 136 -4.12 15.91 -1.97
C VAL A 136 -3.42 14.92 -1.06
N TRP A 137 -3.49 13.63 -1.40
CA TRP A 137 -2.77 12.56 -0.72
C TRP A 137 -1.97 11.77 -1.74
N VAL A 138 -0.66 11.69 -1.52
CA VAL A 138 0.27 10.81 -2.22
C VAL A 138 0.44 9.58 -1.37
N MET A 139 0.08 8.42 -1.85
CA MET A 139 0.07 7.20 -1.07
C MET A 139 0.81 6.07 -1.76
N ALA A 140 1.33 5.13 -0.97
CA ALA A 140 1.97 3.92 -1.45
C ALA A 140 1.60 2.71 -0.58
N ARG A 141 1.84 1.49 -1.11
CA ARG A 141 1.65 0.25 -0.35
C ARG A 141 2.73 0.01 0.70
N THR A 142 3.78 0.80 0.69
CA THR A 142 4.85 0.75 1.70
C THR A 142 5.04 2.12 2.35
N PRO A 143 5.41 2.20 3.64
CA PRO A 143 5.59 3.48 4.34
C PRO A 143 6.79 4.29 3.82
N HIS A 144 7.64 3.69 2.99
CA HIS A 144 8.81 4.34 2.41
C HIS A 144 8.93 3.96 0.94
N ILE A 145 9.15 4.97 0.10
CA ILE A 145 9.42 4.84 -1.33
C ILE A 145 10.79 5.45 -1.64
N SER A 146 11.32 5.18 -2.82
CA SER A 146 12.59 5.77 -3.25
C SER A 146 12.46 7.31 -3.43
N ASP A 147 13.58 8.02 -3.34
CA ASP A 147 13.58 9.48 -3.57
C ASP A 147 13.18 9.80 -5.02
N GLN A 148 13.48 8.93 -5.97
CA GLN A 148 13.04 9.08 -7.36
C GLN A 148 11.53 8.95 -7.47
N ASP A 149 10.92 7.88 -6.93
CA ASP A 149 9.46 7.70 -6.93
C ASP A 149 8.75 8.89 -6.27
N TYR A 150 9.29 9.37 -5.15
CA TYR A 150 8.77 10.55 -4.47
C TYR A 150 8.80 11.78 -5.37
N SER A 151 9.92 12.03 -6.05
CA SER A 151 10.08 13.16 -6.98
C SER A 151 9.10 13.06 -8.15
N ASP A 152 8.91 11.88 -8.70
CA ASP A 152 8.00 11.63 -9.81
C ASP A 152 6.54 11.86 -9.40
N LEU A 153 6.14 11.39 -8.22
CA LEU A 153 4.79 11.62 -7.68
C LEU A 153 4.55 13.11 -7.37
N VAL A 154 5.54 13.83 -6.82
CA VAL A 154 5.44 15.30 -6.62
C VAL A 154 5.29 16.04 -7.95
N SER A 155 5.98 15.58 -9.00
CA SER A 155 5.83 16.13 -10.34
C SER A 155 4.41 15.93 -10.89
N GLN A 156 3.79 14.76 -10.65
CA GLN A 156 2.40 14.48 -10.98
C GLN A 156 1.44 15.42 -10.22
N VAL A 157 1.66 15.62 -8.90
CA VAL A 157 0.87 16.57 -8.09
C VAL A 157 0.94 17.98 -8.66
N SER A 158 2.14 18.42 -9.07
CA SER A 158 2.34 19.74 -9.73
C SER A 158 1.59 19.82 -11.07
N ALA A 159 1.67 18.79 -11.90
CA ALA A 159 0.97 18.73 -13.20
C ALA A 159 -0.56 18.77 -13.05
N LEU A 160 -1.11 18.29 -11.95
CA LEU A 160 -2.52 18.36 -11.58
C LEU A 160 -2.93 19.77 -11.12
N GLY A 161 -1.97 20.71 -10.95
CA GLY A 161 -2.21 22.10 -10.60
C GLY A 161 -2.30 22.39 -9.11
N TYR A 162 -1.73 21.53 -8.27
CA TYR A 162 -1.55 21.81 -6.83
C TYR A 162 -0.33 22.68 -6.58
N ASP A 163 -0.37 23.47 -5.52
CA ASP A 163 0.82 24.16 -4.99
C ASP A 163 1.65 23.17 -4.15
N THR A 164 2.72 22.66 -4.75
CA THR A 164 3.60 21.68 -4.11
C THR A 164 4.38 22.23 -2.91
N ASN A 165 4.43 23.57 -2.73
CA ASN A 165 5.02 24.15 -1.51
C ASN A 165 4.19 23.87 -0.26
N LEU A 166 2.91 23.54 -0.43
CA LEU A 166 2.00 23.16 0.67
C LEU A 166 2.08 21.67 0.99
N LEU A 167 2.74 20.89 0.13
CA LEU A 167 2.85 19.43 0.31
C LEU A 167 3.80 19.11 1.47
N GLN A 168 3.31 18.36 2.43
CA GLN A 168 4.07 17.92 3.60
C GLN A 168 4.39 16.43 3.48
N LYS A 169 5.66 16.08 3.62
CA LYS A 169 6.08 14.66 3.66
C LYS A 169 5.67 14.06 5.00
N ALA A 170 4.91 12.98 4.97
CA ALA A 170 4.50 12.29 6.17
C ALA A 170 5.70 11.58 6.83
N VAL A 171 5.70 11.56 8.15
CA VAL A 171 6.72 10.86 8.93
C VAL A 171 6.16 9.51 9.35
N HIS A 172 6.68 8.47 8.75
CA HIS A 172 6.41 7.11 9.19
C HIS A 172 7.47 6.63 10.17
N ARG A 173 7.04 5.80 11.12
CA ARG A 173 8.00 5.04 11.89
C ARG A 173 8.83 4.26 10.87
N MET A 174 10.13 4.58 10.79
CA MET A 174 11.03 3.67 10.10
C MET A 174 10.73 2.30 10.69
N PRO A 175 10.41 1.28 9.89
CA PRO A 175 10.48 -0.07 10.41
C PRO A 175 11.80 -0.06 11.17
N LYS A 176 11.77 -0.29 12.52
CA LYS A 176 13.01 -0.33 13.31
C LYS A 176 13.98 -1.01 12.38
N PRO A 177 15.16 -0.43 12.04
CA PRO A 177 16.10 -1.18 11.28
C PRO A 177 16.19 -2.46 12.08
N THR A 178 15.55 -3.50 11.52
CA THR A 178 15.59 -4.79 12.16
C THR A 178 17.05 -5.02 12.08
N SER A 179 17.67 -4.66 13.18
CA SER A 179 19.09 -4.64 13.28
C SER A 179 19.51 -5.95 12.64
N LEU A 180 20.62 -5.98 11.94
CA LEU A 180 21.29 -7.24 11.59
C LEU A 180 21.17 -8.27 12.73
N ALA A 181 20.92 -7.80 13.95
CA ALA A 181 20.54 -8.58 15.13
C ALA A 181 19.27 -9.45 14.99
N HIS A 182 18.24 -9.06 14.22
CA HIS A 182 17.10 -9.97 13.97
C HIS A 182 17.44 -11.03 12.93
N MET A 183 18.22 -10.68 11.90
CA MET A 183 18.82 -11.68 11.02
C MET A 183 19.86 -12.56 11.73
N GLN A 184 20.59 -12.03 12.72
CA GLN A 184 21.52 -12.80 13.55
C GLN A 184 20.80 -13.87 14.38
N ASN A 185 19.50 -13.70 14.65
CA ASN A 185 18.71 -14.67 15.39
C ASN A 185 17.96 -15.67 14.51
N VAL A 186 17.78 -15.41 13.20
CA VAL A 186 17.18 -16.37 12.25
C VAL A 186 18.27 -17.26 11.67
N GLU A 187 18.26 -18.49 12.09
CA GLU A 187 19.26 -19.50 11.71
C GLU A 187 18.89 -20.24 10.44
N LYS A 188 17.58 -20.49 10.26
CA LYS A 188 17.04 -21.25 9.13
C LYS A 188 15.61 -20.79 8.83
N ILE A 189 15.28 -20.70 7.55
CA ILE A 189 13.91 -20.58 7.05
C ILE A 189 13.65 -21.78 6.13
N GLU A 190 12.54 -22.44 6.29
CA GLU A 190 12.14 -23.60 5.49
C GLU A 190 10.70 -23.43 5.04
N TYR A 191 10.50 -23.32 3.72
CA TYR A 191 9.20 -23.35 3.06
C TYR A 191 8.96 -24.73 2.51
N SER A 192 7.75 -25.25 2.64
CA SER A 192 7.35 -26.55 2.09
C SER A 192 5.96 -26.45 1.49
N ALA A 193 5.80 -26.94 0.25
CA ALA A 193 4.51 -27.05 -0.43
C ALA A 193 4.38 -28.45 -1.05
N ILE A 194 3.36 -29.21 -0.65
CA ILE A 194 3.19 -30.60 -1.00
C ILE A 194 1.80 -30.82 -1.60
N SER A 195 1.75 -31.54 -2.73
CA SER A 195 0.53 -32.10 -3.31
C SER A 195 0.75 -33.56 -3.73
N ARG A 196 -0.28 -34.22 -4.28
CA ARG A 196 -0.11 -35.59 -4.82
C ARG A 196 0.92 -35.59 -5.96
N GLY A 197 2.05 -36.28 -5.74
CA GLY A 197 3.11 -36.44 -6.73
C GLY A 197 4.09 -35.27 -6.86
N THR A 198 3.93 -34.17 -6.10
CA THR A 198 4.86 -33.04 -6.15
C THR A 198 5.16 -32.53 -4.75
N SER A 199 6.44 -32.36 -4.43
CA SER A 199 6.90 -31.69 -3.23
C SER A 199 7.92 -30.60 -3.57
N GLU A 200 7.65 -29.39 -3.15
CA GLU A 200 8.57 -28.26 -3.26
C GLU A 200 9.09 -27.88 -1.87
N ARG A 201 10.37 -27.59 -1.78
CA ARG A 201 10.98 -27.17 -0.54
C ARG A 201 12.06 -26.12 -0.80
N VAL A 202 12.00 -25.02 -0.09
CA VAL A 202 13.07 -24.03 -0.02
C VAL A 202 13.72 -24.09 1.35
N VAL A 203 15.04 -24.08 1.40
CA VAL A 203 15.82 -23.97 2.62
C VAL A 203 16.77 -22.80 2.49
N LEU A 204 16.62 -21.82 3.36
CA LEU A 204 17.55 -20.71 3.52
C LEU A 204 18.23 -20.84 4.88
N GLN A 205 19.53 -21.09 4.88
CA GLN A 205 20.30 -21.29 6.09
C GLN A 205 21.69 -20.66 5.95
N LYS A 206 22.11 -19.85 6.92
CA LYS A 206 23.41 -19.15 6.94
C LYS A 206 23.71 -18.40 5.64
N GLY A 207 22.65 -17.75 5.07
CA GLY A 207 22.75 -16.98 3.80
C GLY A 207 22.91 -17.86 2.56
N ARG A 208 22.73 -19.17 2.65
CA ARG A 208 22.71 -20.09 1.52
C ARG A 208 21.26 -20.51 1.22
N TYR A 209 20.83 -20.23 0.01
CA TYR A 209 19.53 -20.63 -0.54
C TYR A 209 19.66 -22.01 -1.21
N SER A 210 18.66 -22.86 -1.04
CA SER A 210 18.57 -24.15 -1.74
C SER A 210 17.09 -24.43 -2.04
N TYR A 211 16.80 -24.74 -3.29
CA TYR A 211 15.47 -25.18 -3.77
C TYR A 211 15.48 -26.65 -4.16
N PHE A 212 14.45 -27.37 -3.73
CA PHE A 212 14.28 -28.78 -3.99
C PHE A 212 12.89 -29.03 -4.64
N LEU A 213 12.87 -29.84 -5.68
CA LEU A 213 11.66 -30.39 -6.29
C LEU A 213 11.70 -31.91 -6.18
N ASN A 214 10.67 -32.52 -5.60
CA ASN A 214 10.60 -33.97 -5.34
C ASN A 214 11.87 -34.53 -4.66
N ASN A 215 12.34 -33.81 -3.64
CA ASN A 215 13.59 -34.08 -2.90
C ASN A 215 14.89 -33.97 -3.72
N GLN A 216 14.82 -33.65 -5.01
CA GLN A 216 16.00 -33.37 -5.81
C GLN A 216 16.36 -31.89 -5.67
N LYS A 217 17.62 -31.59 -5.37
CA LYS A 217 18.12 -30.22 -5.31
C LYS A 217 18.25 -29.65 -6.72
N ILE A 218 17.51 -28.60 -7.02
CA ILE A 218 17.46 -27.96 -8.33
C ILE A 218 18.36 -26.71 -8.38
N VAL A 219 18.27 -25.87 -7.33
CA VAL A 219 19.00 -24.58 -7.26
C VAL A 219 19.73 -24.50 -5.93
N GLN A 220 20.94 -23.94 -5.96
CA GLN A 220 21.69 -23.57 -4.76
C GLN A 220 22.61 -22.39 -5.05
N HIS A 221 22.52 -21.33 -4.24
CA HIS A 221 23.45 -20.20 -4.28
C HIS A 221 23.59 -19.51 -2.92
N VAL A 222 24.55 -18.61 -2.81
CA VAL A 222 24.72 -17.75 -1.63
C VAL A 222 24.04 -16.43 -1.93
N LEU A 223 23.27 -15.89 -0.97
CA LEU A 223 22.60 -14.61 -1.13
C LEU A 223 23.60 -13.48 -1.37
N THR A 224 23.33 -12.66 -2.36
CA THR A 224 24.02 -11.38 -2.60
C THR A 224 23.77 -10.40 -1.46
N LYS A 225 24.51 -9.29 -1.41
CA LYS A 225 24.28 -8.22 -0.43
C LYS A 225 22.88 -7.64 -0.55
N GLY A 226 22.39 -7.39 -1.78
CA GLY A 226 21.05 -6.89 -2.04
C GLY A 226 19.95 -7.86 -1.55
N GLN A 227 20.09 -9.16 -1.88
CA GLN A 227 19.15 -10.19 -1.42
C GLN A 227 19.13 -10.34 0.11
N LYS A 228 20.27 -10.18 0.79
CA LYS A 228 20.30 -10.16 2.27
C LYS A 228 19.60 -8.95 2.85
N GLN A 229 19.69 -7.80 2.20
CA GLN A 229 18.95 -6.59 2.61
C GLN A 229 17.44 -6.76 2.39
N ALA A 230 17.02 -7.28 1.23
CA ALA A 230 15.62 -7.57 0.94
C ALA A 230 15.04 -8.60 1.93
N LEU A 231 15.77 -9.69 2.23
CA LEU A 231 15.38 -10.66 3.24
C LEU A 231 15.22 -10.02 4.62
N ALA A 232 16.15 -9.15 5.01
CA ALA A 232 16.04 -8.45 6.28
C ALA A 232 14.77 -7.60 6.34
N GLN A 233 14.41 -6.95 5.25
CA GLN A 233 13.21 -6.12 5.17
C GLN A 233 11.94 -6.96 5.29
N VAL A 234 11.77 -8.03 4.52
CA VAL A 234 10.56 -8.87 4.61
C VAL A 234 10.44 -9.58 5.97
N LEU A 235 11.55 -9.88 6.64
CA LEU A 235 11.53 -10.44 7.99
C LEU A 235 11.09 -9.43 9.07
N THR A 236 11.09 -8.13 8.78
CA THR A 236 10.57 -7.13 9.73
C THR A 236 9.07 -7.23 9.93
N GLU A 237 8.37 -7.72 8.90
CA GLU A 237 6.91 -7.85 8.89
C GLU A 237 6.44 -9.16 9.53
N VAL A 238 7.39 -10.08 9.81
CA VAL A 238 7.09 -11.40 10.36
C VAL A 238 7.35 -11.42 11.87
N ASP A 239 6.31 -11.52 12.67
CA ASP A 239 6.45 -11.91 14.08
C ASP A 239 6.70 -13.42 14.16
N VAL A 240 7.98 -13.79 14.22
CA VAL A 240 8.43 -15.19 14.22
C VAL A 240 7.79 -16.01 15.36
N ALA A 241 7.51 -15.40 16.50
CA ALA A 241 6.90 -16.08 17.65
C ALA A 241 5.41 -16.35 17.43
N ALA A 242 4.73 -15.47 16.68
CA ALA A 242 3.30 -15.51 16.43
C ALA A 242 2.90 -16.27 15.15
N ILE A 243 3.85 -16.72 14.30
CA ILE A 243 3.49 -17.42 13.04
C ILE A 243 2.65 -18.67 13.24
N LYS A 244 2.73 -19.31 14.40
CA LYS A 244 1.92 -20.48 14.77
C LYS A 244 0.44 -20.14 15.00
N ASP A 245 0.14 -18.89 15.30
CA ASP A 245 -1.18 -18.38 15.66
C ASP A 245 -1.86 -17.66 14.48
N LEU A 246 -1.23 -17.64 13.29
CA LEU A 246 -1.80 -17.06 12.09
C LEU A 246 -2.96 -17.90 11.57
N ASP A 247 -4.02 -17.22 11.12
CA ASP A 247 -5.12 -17.90 10.42
C ASP A 247 -4.77 -18.20 8.97
N ALA A 248 -5.15 -19.36 8.48
CA ALA A 248 -5.10 -19.68 7.05
C ALA A 248 -6.29 -19.00 6.35
N PRO A 249 -6.06 -18.10 5.34
CA PRO A 249 -7.14 -17.37 4.66
C PRO A 249 -8.10 -18.30 3.90
N SER A 250 -7.64 -19.48 3.50
CA SER A 250 -8.43 -20.55 2.88
C SER A 250 -7.88 -21.91 3.25
N LYS A 251 -8.68 -22.97 3.02
CA LYS A 251 -8.36 -24.36 3.40
C LYS A 251 -8.59 -25.33 2.24
N ARG A 252 -8.41 -24.89 0.98
CA ARG A 252 -8.62 -25.73 -0.22
C ARG A 252 -7.66 -26.92 -0.28
N HIS A 253 -6.47 -26.79 0.32
CA HIS A 253 -5.51 -27.90 0.47
C HIS A 253 -6.08 -29.11 1.22
N GLN A 254 -7.13 -28.95 2.03
CA GLN A 254 -7.82 -30.05 2.71
C GLN A 254 -8.67 -30.91 1.76
N PHE A 255 -8.95 -30.41 0.55
CA PHE A 255 -9.83 -31.03 -0.45
C PHE A 255 -9.14 -31.17 -1.81
N ASP A 256 -7.81 -31.30 -1.84
CA ASP A 256 -6.98 -31.40 -3.06
C ASP A 256 -7.08 -30.18 -4.01
N GLY A 257 -7.60 -29.04 -3.55
CA GLY A 257 -7.77 -27.83 -4.34
C GLY A 257 -6.54 -26.90 -4.37
N ALA A 258 -5.50 -27.18 -3.58
CA ALA A 258 -4.24 -26.45 -3.49
C ALA A 258 -3.16 -27.33 -2.86
N LYS A 259 -1.88 -26.90 -2.93
CA LYS A 259 -0.82 -27.59 -2.19
C LYS A 259 -0.93 -27.30 -0.69
N VAL A 260 -0.63 -28.30 0.14
CA VAL A 260 -0.46 -28.11 1.59
C VAL A 260 0.86 -27.38 1.82
N THR A 261 0.80 -26.14 2.24
CA THR A 261 1.97 -25.29 2.42
C THR A 261 2.19 -24.95 3.88
N SER A 262 3.44 -24.82 4.29
CA SER A 262 3.83 -24.32 5.61
C SER A 262 5.21 -23.65 5.55
N ILE A 263 5.48 -22.77 6.52
CA ILE A 263 6.79 -22.18 6.74
C ILE A 263 7.28 -22.50 8.15
N ALA A 264 8.56 -22.79 8.28
CA ALA A 264 9.21 -22.96 9.57
C ALA A 264 10.42 -22.01 9.66
N ILE A 265 10.52 -21.28 10.76
CA ILE A 265 11.63 -20.37 11.05
C ILE A 265 12.32 -20.83 12.32
N THR A 266 13.62 -21.12 12.21
CA THR A 266 14.45 -21.41 13.39
C THR A 266 15.09 -20.11 13.86
N SER A 267 14.84 -19.75 15.10
CA SER A 267 15.39 -18.55 15.74
C SER A 267 15.80 -18.87 17.17
N LYS A 268 17.03 -18.53 17.56
CA LYS A 268 17.59 -18.83 18.89
C LYS A 268 17.45 -20.31 19.28
N GLY A 269 17.74 -21.19 18.33
CA GLY A 269 17.64 -22.65 18.52
C GLY A 269 16.23 -23.21 18.60
N LYS A 270 15.17 -22.37 18.53
CA LYS A 270 13.77 -22.77 18.59
C LYS A 270 13.13 -22.73 17.21
N ILE A 271 12.35 -23.76 16.88
CA ILE A 271 11.59 -23.82 15.62
C ILE A 271 10.19 -23.27 15.85
N HIS A 272 9.83 -22.26 15.07
CA HIS A 272 8.49 -21.69 14.96
C HIS A 272 7.89 -22.15 13.63
N ARG A 273 6.71 -22.76 13.65
CA ARG A 273 6.05 -23.27 12.45
C ARG A 273 4.69 -22.66 12.30
N SER A 274 4.35 -22.21 11.07
CA SER A 274 3.02 -21.72 10.76
C SER A 274 1.98 -22.86 10.79
N VAL A 275 0.70 -22.49 10.82
CA VAL A 275 -0.38 -23.38 10.37
C VAL A 275 -0.18 -23.75 8.90
N THR A 276 -0.87 -24.80 8.43
CA THR A 276 -0.90 -25.09 6.99
C THR A 276 -1.87 -24.17 6.27
N PHE A 277 -1.53 -23.75 5.05
CA PHE A 277 -2.32 -22.88 4.20
C PHE A 277 -2.19 -23.28 2.72
N ASP A 278 -3.00 -22.70 1.85
CA ASP A 278 -2.96 -22.92 0.41
C ASP A 278 -1.77 -22.18 -0.21
N ASP A 279 -1.04 -22.83 -1.13
CA ASP A 279 0.20 -22.27 -1.73
C ASP A 279 -0.01 -20.96 -2.48
N ASP A 280 -1.20 -20.71 -3.01
CA ASP A 280 -1.59 -19.49 -3.73
C ASP A 280 -2.35 -18.47 -2.85
N ASN A 281 -2.57 -18.77 -1.55
CA ASN A 281 -3.26 -17.89 -0.62
C ASN A 281 -2.64 -17.96 0.79
N PRO A 282 -1.40 -17.49 0.97
CA PRO A 282 -0.73 -17.50 2.27
C PRO A 282 -1.33 -16.47 3.24
N PRO A 283 -1.14 -16.64 4.56
CA PRO A 283 -1.40 -15.59 5.52
C PRO A 283 -0.65 -14.31 5.13
N GLN A 284 -1.33 -13.16 5.18
CA GLN A 284 -0.80 -11.87 4.74
C GLN A 284 0.56 -11.53 5.37
N ALA A 285 0.73 -11.82 6.66
CA ALA A 285 1.99 -11.59 7.37
C ALA A 285 3.18 -12.43 6.86
N LEU A 286 2.94 -13.46 6.05
CA LEU A 286 3.96 -14.34 5.47
C LEU A 286 4.13 -14.13 3.96
N ALA A 287 3.22 -13.42 3.30
CA ALA A 287 3.19 -13.29 1.84
C ALA A 287 4.52 -12.75 1.29
N GLY A 288 5.00 -11.61 1.77
CA GLY A 288 6.26 -11.01 1.31
C GLY A 288 7.48 -11.91 1.52
N LEU A 289 7.52 -12.68 2.62
CA LEU A 289 8.61 -13.64 2.84
C LEU A 289 8.53 -14.83 1.88
N ILE A 290 7.32 -15.33 1.59
CA ILE A 290 7.11 -16.44 0.66
C ILE A 290 7.46 -16.00 -0.75
N ASP A 291 7.00 -14.86 -1.19
CA ASP A 291 7.32 -14.29 -2.52
C ASP A 291 8.83 -14.16 -2.70
N PHE A 292 9.53 -13.56 -1.73
CA PHE A 292 10.99 -13.47 -1.74
C PHE A 292 11.67 -14.85 -1.88
N LEU A 293 11.19 -15.87 -1.17
CA LEU A 293 11.75 -17.23 -1.24
C LEU A 293 11.49 -17.88 -2.61
N LEU A 294 10.32 -17.63 -3.20
CA LEU A 294 9.91 -18.27 -4.45
C LEU A 294 10.51 -17.59 -5.69
N GLU A 295 10.76 -16.29 -5.67
CA GLU A 295 11.44 -15.56 -6.75
C GLU A 295 12.87 -16.09 -7.00
N MET A 296 13.56 -16.54 -5.96
CA MET A 296 14.93 -17.07 -6.06
C MET A 296 15.03 -18.50 -6.64
N ARG A 297 13.92 -19.09 -7.08
CA ARG A 297 13.92 -20.42 -7.74
C ARG A 297 14.45 -20.40 -9.18
N GLN A 298 14.54 -19.22 -9.78
CA GLN A 298 14.99 -19.00 -11.17
C GLN A 298 16.50 -18.91 -11.29
#